data_75e66fb0e03c3b4b403d39a2f2e1b665
#
_entry.id   75e66fb0e03c3b4b403d39a2f2e1b665
#
_cell.length_a   1.000
_cell.length_b   1.000
_cell.length_c   1.000
_cell.angle_alpha   90.00
_cell.angle_beta   90.00
_cell.angle_gamma   90.00
#
_symmetry.space_group_name_H-M   'P 1'
#
loop_
_entity.id
_entity.type
_entity.pdbx_description
1 polymer ?
#
loop_
_entity_poly.entity_id
_entity_poly.type
_entity_poly.pdbx_seq_one_letter_code
_entity_poly.pdbx_strand_id
1 'polypeptide(L)'
;YSYMALVPLLQPPIMRALTNQKERGIVMTQLRVVSKSEKIIFPLLLLMLVALLLPDAAPLVGMLCFGNLMRECGVVERLADTTRNALINIVTIGLGLAVGSKLSADSFLQLKTLGILVLGMLAFCAGTAAGVLMAKLLNLVSKNPINPLIGSAGVSAVPMAARVSNRVGLETNPHNFLLMHAMGPNLAGVIGSAVAAGILLNFVG
;
A
#
# COMPACT_ATOMS: atom_id res chain seq x y z
N TYR A 1 8.51 -9.79 -2.78
CA TYR A 1 8.60 -9.66 -4.25
C TYR A 1 7.86 -10.77 -4.99
N SER A 2 8.00 -12.04 -4.56
CA SER A 2 7.35 -13.18 -5.24
C SER A 2 5.83 -13.07 -5.23
N TYR A 3 5.21 -12.79 -4.09
CA TYR A 3 3.74 -12.66 -4.05
C TYR A 3 3.25 -11.33 -4.65
N MET A 4 4.07 -10.30 -4.68
CA MET A 4 3.73 -9.02 -5.31
C MET A 4 3.44 -9.17 -6.81
N ALA A 5 4.17 -10.06 -7.49
CA ALA A 5 3.90 -10.42 -8.88
C ALA A 5 2.53 -11.14 -9.05
N LEU A 6 2.04 -11.80 -8.01
CA LEU A 6 0.76 -12.52 -8.02
C LEU A 6 -0.44 -11.62 -7.67
N VAL A 7 -0.22 -10.38 -7.24
CA VAL A 7 -1.29 -9.42 -6.89
C VAL A 7 -2.36 -9.31 -7.98
N PRO A 8 -2.02 -9.14 -9.29
CA PRO A 8 -3.02 -9.06 -10.35
C PRO A 8 -3.86 -10.33 -10.54
N LEU A 9 -3.37 -11.48 -10.04
CA LEU A 9 -4.07 -12.76 -10.10
C LEU A 9 -4.93 -13.00 -8.86
N LEU A 10 -4.41 -12.66 -7.68
CA LEU A 10 -5.05 -12.95 -6.39
C LEU A 10 -6.15 -11.96 -6.01
N GLN A 11 -5.95 -10.68 -6.26
CA GLN A 11 -6.90 -9.64 -5.84
C GLN A 11 -8.24 -9.68 -6.60
N PRO A 12 -8.30 -9.77 -7.94
CA PRO A 12 -9.56 -9.68 -8.66
C PRO A 12 -10.60 -10.72 -8.26
N PRO A 13 -10.27 -12.02 -8.07
CA PRO A 13 -11.22 -13.01 -7.58
C PRO A 13 -11.82 -12.65 -6.22
N ILE A 14 -10.96 -12.20 -5.27
CA ILE A 14 -11.37 -11.83 -3.92
C ILE A 14 -12.31 -10.61 -3.96
N MET A 15 -11.93 -9.59 -4.72
CA MET A 15 -12.76 -8.39 -4.89
C MET A 15 -14.12 -8.73 -5.50
N ARG A 16 -14.14 -9.56 -6.56
CA ARG A 16 -15.40 -9.97 -7.22
C ARG A 16 -16.27 -10.83 -6.33
N ALA A 17 -15.69 -11.70 -5.50
CA ALA A 17 -16.43 -12.54 -4.55
C ALA A 17 -17.06 -11.72 -3.43
N LEU A 18 -16.36 -10.69 -2.95
CA LEU A 18 -16.78 -9.88 -1.81
C LEU A 18 -17.61 -8.65 -2.19
N THR A 19 -17.76 -8.31 -3.48
CA THR A 19 -18.49 -7.11 -3.91
C THR A 19 -19.54 -7.42 -4.97
N ASN A 20 -20.68 -6.74 -4.87
CA ASN A 20 -21.71 -6.80 -5.88
C ASN A 20 -21.43 -5.81 -7.03
N GLN A 21 -22.07 -6.02 -8.19
CA GLN A 21 -21.91 -5.16 -9.36
C GLN A 21 -22.32 -3.70 -9.08
N LYS A 22 -23.35 -3.48 -8.26
CA LYS A 22 -23.77 -2.14 -7.82
C LYS A 22 -22.69 -1.45 -7.00
N GLU A 23 -22.07 -2.16 -6.06
CA GLU A 23 -21.00 -1.64 -5.20
C GLU A 23 -19.75 -1.29 -6.02
N ARG A 24 -19.38 -2.13 -6.99
CA ARG A 24 -18.25 -1.87 -7.90
C ARG A 24 -18.48 -0.69 -8.83
N GLY A 25 -19.75 -0.42 -9.16
CA GLY A 25 -20.16 0.70 -9.99
C GLY A 25 -20.22 2.06 -9.29
N ILE A 26 -20.03 2.12 -7.97
CA ILE A 26 -20.02 3.39 -7.20
C ILE A 26 -18.89 4.28 -7.72
N VAL A 27 -19.27 5.46 -8.23
CA VAL A 27 -18.32 6.48 -8.67
C VAL A 27 -17.86 7.29 -7.46
N MET A 28 -16.56 7.37 -7.27
CA MET A 28 -15.99 8.16 -6.19
C MET A 28 -16.06 9.66 -6.51
N THR A 29 -16.57 10.44 -5.57
CA THR A 29 -16.56 11.91 -5.67
C THR A 29 -15.15 12.45 -5.38
N GLN A 30 -14.85 13.62 -5.93
CA GLN A 30 -13.58 14.27 -5.71
C GLN A 30 -13.33 14.50 -4.22
N LEU A 31 -12.13 14.13 -3.75
CA LEU A 31 -11.72 14.35 -2.38
C LEU A 31 -11.58 15.86 -2.09
N ARG A 32 -11.73 16.23 -0.81
CA ARG A 32 -11.52 17.62 -0.40
C ARG A 32 -10.10 18.07 -0.75
N VAL A 33 -9.94 19.32 -1.09
CA VAL A 33 -8.63 19.93 -1.28
C VAL A 33 -7.94 20.02 0.09
N VAL A 34 -6.77 19.41 0.20
CA VAL A 34 -5.94 19.41 1.41
C VAL A 34 -4.94 20.56 1.32
N SER A 35 -4.81 21.36 2.38
CA SER A 35 -3.88 22.47 2.44
C SER A 35 -2.41 22.00 2.45
N LYS A 36 -1.47 22.83 2.00
CA LYS A 36 -0.02 22.53 2.02
C LYS A 36 0.46 22.22 3.44
N SER A 37 0.01 22.99 4.41
CA SER A 37 0.36 22.79 5.82
C SER A 37 -0.11 21.43 6.35
N GLU A 38 -1.34 21.01 6.03
CA GLU A 38 -1.83 19.67 6.42
C GLU A 38 -0.99 18.54 5.82
N LYS A 39 -0.58 18.68 4.56
CA LYS A 39 0.26 17.68 3.88
C LYS A 39 1.66 17.54 4.51
N ILE A 40 2.18 18.59 5.12
CA ILE A 40 3.49 18.59 5.80
C ILE A 40 3.34 18.15 7.25
N ILE A 41 2.40 18.73 7.98
CA ILE A 41 2.27 18.54 9.44
C ILE A 41 1.79 17.13 9.75
N PHE A 42 0.80 16.60 9.03
CA PHE A 42 0.23 15.28 9.31
C PHE A 42 1.26 14.15 9.28
N PRO A 43 2.11 14.00 8.23
CA PRO A 43 3.15 12.97 8.23
C PRO A 43 4.20 13.15 9.33
N LEU A 44 4.55 14.38 9.68
CA LEU A 44 5.49 14.65 10.77
C LEU A 44 4.92 14.25 12.14
N LEU A 45 3.64 14.54 12.40
CA LEU A 45 2.96 14.08 13.61
C LEU A 45 2.87 12.55 13.64
N LEU A 46 2.56 11.92 12.50
CA LEU A 46 2.56 10.48 12.37
C LEU A 46 3.94 9.88 12.68
N LEU A 47 5.01 10.45 12.12
CA LEU A 47 6.38 10.01 12.40
C LEU A 47 6.72 10.13 13.88
N MET A 48 6.39 11.26 14.51
CA MET A 48 6.62 11.47 15.94
C MET A 48 5.88 10.42 16.78
N LEU A 49 4.61 10.14 16.45
CA LEU A 49 3.82 9.12 17.14
C LEU A 49 4.45 7.72 16.97
N VAL A 50 4.84 7.36 15.75
CA VAL A 50 5.47 6.06 15.45
C VAL A 50 6.82 5.94 16.14
N ALA A 51 7.64 7.00 16.14
CA ALA A 51 8.95 6.99 16.80
C ALA A 51 8.83 6.80 18.32
N LEU A 52 7.77 7.31 18.95
CA LEU A 52 7.51 7.16 20.37
C LEU A 52 6.95 5.77 20.73
N LEU A 53 6.06 5.23 19.89
CA LEU A 53 5.36 3.98 20.20
C LEU A 53 6.06 2.74 19.64
N LEU A 54 6.71 2.87 18.49
CA LEU A 54 7.27 1.77 17.70
C LEU A 54 8.58 2.22 17.02
N PRO A 55 9.69 2.37 17.77
CA PRO A 55 10.97 2.88 17.26
C PRO A 55 11.47 2.12 16.02
N ASP A 56 11.25 0.80 15.95
CA ASP A 56 11.71 -0.04 14.83
C ASP A 56 11.02 0.27 13.50
N ALA A 57 9.81 0.84 13.53
CA ALA A 57 9.09 1.29 12.34
C ALA A 57 9.47 2.73 11.92
N ALA A 58 10.09 3.50 12.80
CA ALA A 58 10.39 4.90 12.58
C ALA A 58 11.29 5.18 11.35
N PRO A 59 12.32 4.37 11.02
CA PRO A 59 13.15 4.61 9.83
C PRO A 59 12.35 4.57 8.54
N LEU A 60 11.43 3.61 8.37
CA LEU A 60 10.62 3.47 7.16
C LEU A 60 9.62 4.63 7.03
N VAL A 61 8.91 4.95 8.11
CA VAL A 61 7.97 6.08 8.14
C VAL A 61 8.71 7.40 8.00
N GLY A 62 9.93 7.51 8.56
CA GLY A 62 10.80 8.67 8.42
C GLY A 62 11.19 8.95 6.98
N MET A 63 11.55 7.93 6.21
CA MET A 63 11.87 8.08 4.78
C MET A 63 10.64 8.48 3.96
N LEU A 64 9.46 7.96 4.28
CA LEU A 64 8.20 8.41 3.68
C LEU A 64 7.97 9.91 3.96
N CYS A 65 8.09 10.33 5.22
CA CYS A 65 7.90 11.73 5.64
C CYS A 65 8.94 12.65 5.00
N PHE A 66 10.19 12.21 4.89
CA PHE A 66 11.26 12.94 4.23
C PHE A 66 10.98 13.17 2.74
N GLY A 67 10.58 12.11 2.03
CA GLY A 67 10.19 12.22 0.61
C GLY A 67 8.97 13.15 0.41
N ASN A 68 7.97 13.04 1.28
CA ASN A 68 6.82 13.93 1.27
C ASN A 68 7.19 15.39 1.56
N LEU A 69 8.07 15.63 2.52
CA LEU A 69 8.56 16.96 2.87
C LEU A 69 9.31 17.59 1.68
N MET A 70 10.24 16.86 1.04
CA MET A 70 10.94 17.34 -0.15
C MET A 70 9.97 17.74 -1.26
N ARG A 71 8.89 16.99 -1.44
CA ARG A 71 7.87 17.26 -2.46
C ARG A 71 7.04 18.50 -2.13
N GLU A 72 6.56 18.62 -0.88
CA GLU A 72 5.57 19.64 -0.50
C GLU A 72 6.21 20.96 -0.07
N CYS A 73 7.50 20.99 0.34
CA CYS A 73 8.16 22.23 0.74
C CYS A 73 8.33 23.23 -0.42
N GLY A 74 8.54 22.72 -1.65
CA GLY A 74 8.70 23.56 -2.85
C GLY A 74 10.02 24.33 -2.93
N VAL A 75 11.00 24.01 -2.07
CA VAL A 75 12.33 24.69 -2.02
C VAL A 75 13.42 23.84 -2.65
N VAL A 76 13.22 22.51 -2.68
CA VAL A 76 14.21 21.53 -3.13
C VAL A 76 13.71 20.70 -4.31
N GLU A 77 13.00 21.29 -5.25
CA GLU A 77 12.39 20.59 -6.38
C GLU A 77 13.37 19.74 -7.17
N ARG A 78 14.59 20.25 -7.41
CA ARG A 78 15.65 19.51 -8.11
C ARG A 78 16.05 18.24 -7.36
N LEU A 79 16.15 18.28 -6.04
CA LEU A 79 16.48 17.11 -5.23
C LEU A 79 15.31 16.14 -5.18
N ALA A 80 14.08 16.63 -5.07
CA ALA A 80 12.87 15.83 -5.13
C ALA A 80 12.75 15.08 -6.47
N ASP A 81 13.07 15.76 -7.59
CA ASP A 81 13.08 15.15 -8.90
C ASP A 81 14.19 14.09 -9.06
N THR A 82 15.40 14.38 -8.60
CA THR A 82 16.52 13.42 -8.59
C THR A 82 16.16 12.18 -7.75
N THR A 83 15.55 12.36 -6.60
CA THR A 83 15.12 11.26 -5.72
C THR A 83 14.05 10.41 -6.38
N ARG A 84 13.08 11.03 -7.04
CA ARG A 84 11.96 10.37 -7.70
C ARG A 84 12.36 9.58 -8.94
N ASN A 85 13.36 10.03 -9.67
CA ASN A 85 13.76 9.46 -10.95
C ASN A 85 15.10 8.73 -10.87
N ALA A 86 16.20 9.43 -10.62
CA ALA A 86 17.53 8.85 -10.67
C ALA A 86 17.81 7.94 -9.45
N LEU A 87 17.60 8.44 -8.24
CA LEU A 87 17.91 7.71 -7.02
C LEU A 87 17.06 6.45 -6.88
N ILE A 88 15.75 6.53 -7.16
CA ILE A 88 14.87 5.36 -7.09
C ILE A 88 15.32 4.25 -8.04
N ASN A 89 15.78 4.59 -9.24
CA ASN A 89 16.29 3.62 -10.20
C ASN A 89 17.58 2.95 -9.71
N ILE A 90 18.53 3.72 -9.18
CA ILE A 90 19.79 3.21 -8.63
C ILE A 90 19.51 2.27 -7.45
N VAL A 91 18.65 2.70 -6.52
CA VAL A 91 18.26 1.90 -5.35
C VAL A 91 17.53 0.63 -5.77
N THR A 92 16.67 0.71 -6.80
CA THR A 92 15.93 -0.47 -7.33
C THR A 92 16.89 -1.48 -7.94
N ILE A 93 17.90 -1.03 -8.69
CA ILE A 93 18.94 -1.91 -9.23
C ILE A 93 19.73 -2.59 -8.10
N GLY A 94 20.20 -1.82 -7.12
CA GLY A 94 20.93 -2.34 -5.96
C GLY A 94 20.09 -3.34 -5.16
N LEU A 95 18.82 -3.02 -4.91
CA LEU A 95 17.89 -3.91 -4.24
C LEU A 95 17.64 -5.20 -5.05
N GLY A 96 17.46 -5.09 -6.36
CA GLY A 96 17.27 -6.23 -7.25
C GLY A 96 18.47 -7.18 -7.22
N LEU A 97 19.70 -6.64 -7.25
CA LEU A 97 20.92 -7.42 -7.14
C LEU A 97 21.05 -8.08 -5.75
N ALA A 98 20.81 -7.34 -4.68
CA ALA A 98 20.88 -7.85 -3.31
C ALA A 98 19.84 -8.95 -3.03
N VAL A 99 18.61 -8.79 -3.52
CA VAL A 99 17.56 -9.82 -3.41
C VAL A 99 17.90 -11.02 -4.31
N GLY A 100 18.30 -10.75 -5.56
CA GLY A 100 18.63 -11.78 -6.54
C GLY A 100 19.79 -12.67 -6.07
N SER A 101 20.80 -12.12 -5.41
CA SER A 101 21.93 -12.88 -4.87
C SER A 101 21.53 -13.91 -3.80
N LYS A 102 20.37 -13.71 -3.16
CA LYS A 102 19.84 -14.64 -2.14
C LYS A 102 18.91 -15.71 -2.71
N LEU A 103 18.56 -15.62 -3.99
CA LEU A 103 17.69 -16.57 -4.68
C LEU A 103 18.49 -17.78 -5.22
N SER A 104 19.32 -18.41 -4.38
CA SER A 104 19.94 -19.69 -4.71
C SER A 104 18.90 -20.81 -4.58
N ALA A 105 18.97 -21.83 -5.44
CA ALA A 105 18.05 -22.98 -5.42
C ALA A 105 18.03 -23.66 -4.04
N ASP A 106 19.18 -23.80 -3.41
CA ASP A 106 19.34 -24.46 -2.12
C ASP A 106 18.65 -23.70 -0.96
N SER A 107 18.56 -22.37 -1.07
CA SER A 107 17.92 -21.54 -0.06
C SER A 107 16.45 -21.32 -0.34
N PHE A 108 16.07 -21.22 -1.62
CA PHE A 108 14.70 -20.88 -2.03
C PHE A 108 13.78 -22.10 -2.04
N LEU A 109 14.28 -23.27 -2.45
CA LEU A 109 13.48 -24.51 -2.54
C LEU A 109 13.35 -25.26 -1.21
N GLN A 110 13.74 -24.68 -0.09
CA GLN A 110 13.51 -25.26 1.22
C GLN A 110 12.03 -25.21 1.59
N LEU A 111 11.54 -26.26 2.22
CA LEU A 111 10.15 -26.36 2.70
C LEU A 111 9.76 -25.18 3.59
N LYS A 112 10.70 -24.68 4.41
CA LYS A 112 10.52 -23.50 5.26
C LYS A 112 10.26 -22.23 4.43
N THR A 113 11.04 -22.01 3.39
CA THR A 113 10.89 -20.82 2.52
C THR A 113 9.58 -20.87 1.73
N LEU A 114 9.23 -22.03 1.18
CA LEU A 114 7.97 -22.26 0.49
C LEU A 114 6.77 -22.07 1.44
N GLY A 115 6.89 -22.53 2.68
CA GLY A 115 5.87 -22.31 3.72
C GLY A 115 5.66 -20.82 4.02
N ILE A 116 6.74 -20.04 4.12
CA ILE A 116 6.68 -18.58 4.31
C ILE A 116 5.99 -17.90 3.11
N LEU A 117 6.28 -18.31 1.89
CA LEU A 117 5.64 -17.77 0.68
C LEU A 117 4.12 -18.05 0.68
N VAL A 118 3.70 -19.27 1.00
CA VAL A 118 2.29 -19.63 1.09
C VAL A 118 1.60 -18.81 2.20
N LEU A 119 2.23 -18.71 3.37
CA LEU A 119 1.71 -17.91 4.47
C LEU A 119 1.56 -16.45 4.09
N GLY A 120 2.56 -15.88 3.39
CA GLY A 120 2.52 -14.51 2.88
C GLY A 120 1.38 -14.29 1.87
N MET A 121 1.14 -15.25 0.97
CA MET A 121 -0.01 -15.20 0.06
C MET A 121 -1.35 -15.22 0.80
N LEU A 122 -1.50 -16.09 1.79
CA LEU A 122 -2.72 -16.17 2.60
C LEU A 122 -2.94 -14.87 3.38
N ALA A 123 -1.90 -14.33 4.00
CA ALA A 123 -1.97 -13.05 4.69
C ALA A 123 -2.36 -11.90 3.75
N PHE A 124 -1.80 -11.89 2.53
CA PHE A 124 -2.15 -10.91 1.50
C PHE A 124 -3.62 -11.02 1.06
N CYS A 125 -4.12 -12.24 0.86
CA CYS A 125 -5.52 -12.50 0.53
C CYS A 125 -6.44 -12.04 1.67
N ALA A 126 -6.09 -12.37 2.91
CA ALA A 126 -6.83 -11.94 4.10
C ALA A 126 -6.83 -10.41 4.25
N GLY A 127 -5.69 -9.74 4.05
CA GLY A 127 -5.59 -8.29 4.06
C GLY A 127 -6.44 -7.61 2.97
N THR A 128 -6.43 -8.16 1.76
CA THR A 128 -7.28 -7.70 0.66
C THR A 128 -8.77 -7.82 1.01
N ALA A 129 -9.17 -8.97 1.54
CA ALA A 129 -10.56 -9.23 1.96
C ALA A 129 -10.98 -8.29 3.10
N ALA A 130 -10.13 -8.16 4.13
CA ALA A 130 -10.38 -7.28 5.26
C ALA A 130 -10.53 -5.80 4.82
N GLY A 131 -9.69 -5.35 3.88
CA GLY A 131 -9.79 -3.99 3.34
C GLY A 131 -11.10 -3.74 2.61
N VAL A 132 -11.58 -4.68 1.78
CA VAL A 132 -12.89 -4.59 1.13
C VAL A 132 -14.02 -4.57 2.15
N LEU A 133 -13.98 -5.45 3.15
CA LEU A 133 -14.99 -5.51 4.21
C LEU A 133 -15.00 -4.23 5.06
N MET A 134 -13.82 -3.68 5.38
CA MET A 134 -13.70 -2.41 6.10
C MET A 134 -14.35 -1.26 5.31
N ALA A 135 -14.13 -1.18 4.00
CA ALA A 135 -14.77 -0.17 3.16
C ALA A 135 -16.30 -0.34 3.12
N LYS A 136 -16.80 -1.59 3.15
CA LYS A 136 -18.24 -1.86 3.29
C LYS A 136 -18.78 -1.43 4.65
N LEU A 137 -18.06 -1.71 5.74
CA LEU A 137 -18.44 -1.27 7.08
C LEU A 137 -18.49 0.26 7.17
N LEU A 138 -17.52 0.96 6.58
CA LEU A 138 -17.53 2.41 6.50
C LEU A 138 -18.77 2.94 5.77
N ASN A 139 -19.26 2.22 4.75
CA ASN A 139 -20.48 2.61 4.04
C ASN A 139 -21.76 2.53 4.90
N LEU A 140 -21.75 1.77 6.00
CA LEU A 140 -22.88 1.75 6.94
C LEU A 140 -22.99 3.05 7.76
N VAL A 141 -21.88 3.75 7.95
CA VAL A 141 -21.79 4.97 8.77
C VAL A 141 -21.63 6.20 7.89
N SER A 142 -21.05 6.06 6.70
CA SER A 142 -20.78 7.18 5.78
C SER A 142 -22.02 7.64 5.04
N LYS A 143 -22.23 8.95 4.99
CA LYS A 143 -23.28 9.56 4.17
C LYS A 143 -22.98 9.50 2.66
N ASN A 144 -21.70 9.45 2.30
CA ASN A 144 -21.25 9.36 0.92
C ASN A 144 -20.75 7.93 0.66
N PRO A 145 -21.30 7.21 -0.33
CA PRO A 145 -20.93 5.85 -0.59
C PRO A 145 -19.46 5.77 -1.09
N ILE A 146 -18.69 4.91 -0.45
CA ILE A 146 -17.31 4.59 -0.81
C ILE A 146 -17.32 3.32 -1.67
N ASN A 147 -16.60 3.33 -2.79
CA ASN A 147 -16.44 2.13 -3.58
C ASN A 147 -15.58 1.10 -2.82
N PRO A 148 -16.11 -0.09 -2.46
CA PRO A 148 -15.37 -1.06 -1.66
C PRO A 148 -14.08 -1.56 -2.31
N LEU A 149 -13.95 -1.45 -3.64
CA LEU A 149 -12.74 -1.84 -4.35
C LEU A 149 -11.51 -1.05 -3.89
N ILE A 150 -11.66 0.21 -3.45
CA ILE A 150 -10.49 0.97 -2.97
C ILE A 150 -9.91 0.39 -1.68
N GLY A 151 -10.74 -0.26 -0.86
CA GLY A 151 -10.30 -0.93 0.36
C GLY A 151 -9.36 -2.11 0.08
N SER A 152 -9.53 -2.82 -1.05
CA SER A 152 -8.63 -3.90 -1.44
C SER A 152 -7.19 -3.45 -1.64
N ALA A 153 -6.96 -2.16 -1.89
CA ALA A 153 -5.64 -1.58 -2.03
C ALA A 153 -4.92 -1.35 -0.69
N GLY A 154 -5.59 -1.57 0.46
CA GLY A 154 -5.02 -1.43 1.81
C GLY A 154 -3.97 -2.47 2.18
N VAL A 155 -3.15 -2.87 1.23
CA VAL A 155 -2.03 -3.82 1.36
C VAL A 155 -0.74 -3.16 0.89
N SER A 156 0.41 -3.69 1.33
CA SER A 156 1.72 -3.07 1.10
C SER A 156 2.27 -3.18 -0.34
N ALA A 157 1.46 -3.61 -1.30
CA ALA A 157 1.84 -3.72 -2.71
C ALA A 157 1.61 -2.41 -3.49
N VAL A 158 2.42 -1.40 -3.25
CA VAL A 158 2.31 -0.06 -3.86
C VAL A 158 3.14 0.01 -5.16
N PRO A 159 2.61 0.55 -6.25
CA PRO A 159 1.22 0.99 -6.52
C PRO A 159 0.37 -0.12 -7.17
N MET A 160 0.83 -1.37 -7.14
CA MET A 160 0.23 -2.47 -7.89
C MET A 160 -1.21 -2.75 -7.45
N ALA A 161 -1.46 -2.82 -6.14
CA ALA A 161 -2.80 -3.08 -5.60
C ALA A 161 -3.81 -1.99 -6.00
N ALA A 162 -3.41 -0.72 -5.97
CA ALA A 162 -4.26 0.38 -6.43
C ALA A 162 -4.59 0.30 -7.93
N ARG A 163 -3.61 -0.12 -8.76
CA ARG A 163 -3.83 -0.34 -10.20
C ARG A 163 -4.80 -1.47 -10.46
N VAL A 164 -4.70 -2.56 -9.71
CA VAL A 164 -5.63 -3.71 -9.82
C VAL A 164 -7.04 -3.30 -9.39
N SER A 165 -7.18 -2.57 -8.29
CA SER A 165 -8.49 -2.04 -7.86
C SER A 165 -9.12 -1.14 -8.92
N ASN A 166 -8.33 -0.26 -9.54
CA ASN A 166 -8.78 0.60 -10.64
C ASN A 166 -9.21 -0.22 -11.86
N ARG A 167 -8.44 -1.24 -12.24
CA ARG A 167 -8.76 -2.11 -13.38
C ARG A 167 -10.11 -2.81 -13.19
N VAL A 168 -10.35 -3.41 -12.02
CA VAL A 168 -11.62 -4.07 -11.71
C VAL A 168 -12.79 -3.08 -11.68
N GLY A 169 -12.56 -1.85 -11.22
CA GLY A 169 -13.55 -0.77 -11.28
C GLY A 169 -13.92 -0.38 -12.71
N LEU A 170 -12.92 -0.22 -13.58
CA LEU A 170 -13.12 0.10 -15.00
C LEU A 170 -13.84 -1.02 -15.79
N GLU A 171 -13.63 -2.28 -15.43
CA GLU A 171 -14.35 -3.41 -16.01
C GLU A 171 -15.87 -3.34 -15.75
N THR A 172 -16.28 -2.72 -14.65
CA THR A 172 -17.69 -2.55 -14.28
C THR A 172 -18.27 -1.25 -14.83
N ASN A 173 -17.50 -0.17 -14.78
CA ASN A 173 -17.88 1.14 -15.29
C ASN A 173 -16.63 1.85 -15.88
N PRO A 174 -16.54 2.01 -17.21
CA PRO A 174 -15.38 2.61 -17.88
C PRO A 174 -15.04 4.04 -17.46
N HIS A 175 -15.98 4.75 -16.85
CA HIS A 175 -15.78 6.12 -16.35
C HIS A 175 -15.37 6.19 -14.87
N ASN A 176 -15.25 5.03 -14.20
CA ASN A 176 -14.95 4.97 -12.77
C ASN A 176 -13.45 4.83 -12.50
N PHE A 177 -12.74 5.94 -12.50
CA PHE A 177 -11.31 5.99 -12.22
C PHE A 177 -11.03 5.98 -10.71
N LEU A 178 -10.74 4.79 -10.17
CA LEU A 178 -10.50 4.59 -8.74
C LEU A 178 -9.04 4.78 -8.33
N LEU A 179 -8.09 4.89 -9.26
CA LEU A 179 -6.66 4.86 -8.97
C LEU A 179 -6.24 5.86 -7.88
N MET A 180 -6.64 7.13 -8.03
CA MET A 180 -6.26 8.19 -7.08
C MET A 180 -6.86 7.96 -5.68
N HIS A 181 -8.07 7.44 -5.62
CA HIS A 181 -8.74 7.09 -4.37
C HIS A 181 -8.14 5.85 -3.71
N ALA A 182 -7.72 4.86 -4.50
CA ALA A 182 -7.08 3.63 -4.02
C ALA A 182 -5.64 3.85 -3.53
N MET A 183 -4.95 4.89 -4.00
CA MET A 183 -3.59 5.20 -3.55
C MET A 183 -3.52 5.56 -2.06
N GLY A 184 -4.54 6.19 -1.49
CA GLY A 184 -4.61 6.51 -0.06
C GLY A 184 -4.56 5.24 0.81
N PRO A 185 -5.53 4.33 0.70
CA PRO A 185 -5.50 3.03 1.38
C PRO A 185 -4.22 2.22 1.08
N ASN A 186 -3.71 2.29 -0.14
CA ASN A 186 -2.49 1.57 -0.52
C ASN A 186 -1.25 2.08 0.24
N LEU A 187 -1.12 3.39 0.39
CA LEU A 187 -0.05 3.98 1.21
C LEU A 187 -0.25 3.66 2.70
N ALA A 188 -1.49 3.72 3.20
CA ALA A 188 -1.81 3.34 4.56
C ALA A 188 -1.45 1.87 4.84
N GLY A 189 -1.60 0.97 3.86
CA GLY A 189 -1.18 -0.43 3.94
C GLY A 189 0.33 -0.61 4.16
N VAL A 190 1.17 0.25 3.55
CA VAL A 190 2.63 0.24 3.80
C VAL A 190 2.95 0.65 5.23
N ILE A 191 2.34 1.74 5.69
CA ILE A 191 2.52 2.22 7.06
C ILE A 191 2.06 1.16 8.06
N GLY A 192 0.88 0.57 7.84
CA GLY A 192 0.34 -0.50 8.68
C GLY A 192 1.24 -1.74 8.72
N SER A 193 1.82 -2.14 7.59
CA SER A 193 2.77 -3.26 7.53
C SER A 193 4.06 -2.97 8.29
N ALA A 194 4.58 -1.75 8.20
CA ALA A 194 5.76 -1.32 8.95
C ALA A 194 5.52 -1.34 10.47
N VAL A 195 4.36 -0.80 10.89
CA VAL A 195 3.92 -0.81 12.29
C VAL A 195 3.75 -2.24 12.80
N ALA A 196 3.07 -3.11 12.03
CA ALA A 196 2.89 -4.50 12.39
C ALA A 196 4.23 -5.26 12.51
N ALA A 197 5.17 -5.02 11.59
CA ALA A 197 6.51 -5.60 11.67
C ALA A 197 7.26 -5.14 12.93
N GLY A 198 7.22 -3.84 13.25
CA GLY A 198 7.83 -3.31 14.47
C GLY A 198 7.24 -3.92 15.76
N ILE A 199 5.91 -4.08 15.82
CA ILE A 199 5.24 -4.74 16.94
C ILE A 199 5.71 -6.20 17.06
N LEU A 200 5.71 -6.95 15.94
CA LEU A 200 6.13 -8.35 15.95
C LEU A 200 7.59 -8.53 16.39
N LEU A 201 8.48 -7.67 15.92
CA LEU A 201 9.89 -7.69 16.34
C LEU A 201 10.03 -7.47 17.85
N ASN A 202 9.24 -6.58 18.42
CA ASN A 202 9.27 -6.28 19.86
C ASN A 202 8.71 -7.45 20.73
N PHE A 203 7.84 -8.31 20.15
CA PHE A 203 7.29 -9.48 20.86
C PHE A 203 8.11 -10.77 20.68
N VAL A 204 8.88 -10.88 19.61
CA VAL A 204 9.62 -12.11 19.24
C VAL A 204 11.13 -11.96 19.48
N GLY A 205 11.64 -10.73 19.51
CA GLY A 205 13.05 -10.43 19.83
C GLY A 205 13.23 -10.24 21.30
#